data_8f242cae541941a1d2726ce79d135561
#
_entry.id   8f242cae541941a1d2726ce79d135561
#
_cell.length_a   1.000
_cell.length_b   1.000
_cell.length_c   1.000
_cell.angle_alpha   90.00
_cell.angle_beta   90.00
_cell.angle_gamma   90.00
#
_symmetry.space_group_name_H-M   'P 1'
#
loop_
_entity.id
_entity.type
_entity.pdbx_description
1 polymer ?
#
loop_
_entity_poly.entity_id
_entity_poly.type
_entity_poly.pdbx_seq_one_letter_code
_entity_poly.pdbx_strand_id
1 'polypeptide(L)'
;MKETVNSDLVFAGDAPAATLTGRVRAGTLVRLARGIYSRDLAASPERQIRDNWPQVAGRLFPGAVITDRSGRTSGPVRGVLYLAHEGRDRNAELPGLTISARPGIGPIDGDIALPGGLHQASRGRALAENSRPSRSRGGAAPRTLTEPELADWVDDLCRTDGEERLLQYRTQAEQLAPELAVSASELEATSSLIGAALGTRSVVTKSKSLAARQKGQPYDRTRTQRFDLLVDALRSAAPQSRPVQEGSERRTHLPFYEAYFSNYIEGTEFTIDEAAAAVYDGDVPYGRSADGHDLIGTFEVVNDEAEMSRLATSAPEFLEILRSRNAAVMIGRPEKRPGMFKEAANQAGQTLFVNPELVPGTLSEGIRRLGELDTAWERAVYTAFVVAEVHPFDDGNGRVCRIMMNSELHVGRQSRIIVPTSFRNDYLDGLRLLSRQDDPSVLIKSMRLLHNYTAAIDFTDFHDALAQLHETNAFEDPVRGAQLRVPQRELPPIDYGSELDVSSAEARASGYVIPYRRADGTLVSGYRKPH
;
A
#
# COMPACT_ATOMS: atom_id res chain seq x y z
N MET A 1 -27.27 1.24 25.99
CA MET A 1 -27.30 2.62 25.47
C MET A 1 -27.58 2.54 23.97
N LYS A 2 -28.74 3.03 23.49
CA LYS A 2 -29.05 3.05 22.06
C LYS A 2 -28.27 4.22 21.45
N GLU A 3 -27.13 3.94 20.83
CA GLU A 3 -26.52 4.92 19.92
C GLU A 3 -27.45 5.09 18.71
N THR A 4 -28.18 6.19 18.70
CA THR A 4 -28.87 6.70 17.52
C THR A 4 -27.81 7.17 16.54
N VAL A 5 -27.37 6.27 15.65
CA VAL A 5 -26.67 6.69 14.43
C VAL A 5 -27.65 7.62 13.71
N ASN A 6 -27.30 8.89 13.60
CA ASN A 6 -28.09 9.89 12.91
C ASN A 6 -28.02 9.62 11.40
N SER A 7 -28.77 8.62 10.93
CA SER A 7 -28.79 8.20 9.54
C SER A 7 -29.78 9.06 8.78
N ASP A 8 -29.36 9.58 7.64
CA ASP A 8 -30.25 10.28 6.72
C ASP A 8 -31.28 9.36 6.07
N LEU A 9 -31.12 8.04 6.22
CA LEU A 9 -32.08 7.05 5.69
C LEU A 9 -33.37 7.00 6.49
N VAL A 10 -34.46 6.87 5.77
CA VAL A 10 -35.81 6.67 6.30
C VAL A 10 -36.44 5.47 5.61
N PHE A 11 -36.98 4.54 6.37
CA PHE A 11 -37.58 3.31 5.83
C PHE A 11 -39.10 3.32 5.87
N ALA A 12 -39.71 2.56 4.98
CA ALA A 12 -41.13 2.27 5.07
C ALA A 12 -41.44 1.60 6.42
N GLY A 13 -42.38 2.19 7.18
CA GLY A 13 -42.67 1.77 8.56
C GLY A 13 -42.14 2.73 9.62
N ASP A 14 -41.16 3.60 9.32
CA ASP A 14 -40.69 4.65 10.24
C ASP A 14 -41.72 5.82 10.29
N ALA A 15 -42.56 5.95 9.26
CA ALA A 15 -43.67 6.90 9.20
C ALA A 15 -44.79 6.38 8.30
N PRO A 16 -46.05 6.91 8.44
CA PRO A 16 -47.16 6.56 7.56
C PRO A 16 -46.81 6.79 6.07
N ALA A 17 -47.26 5.89 5.21
CA ALA A 17 -46.96 5.96 3.77
C ALA A 17 -47.38 7.30 3.12
N ALA A 18 -48.51 7.87 3.54
CA ALA A 18 -49.00 9.17 3.07
C ALA A 18 -48.02 10.29 3.45
N THR A 19 -47.46 10.25 4.66
CA THR A 19 -46.43 11.21 5.13
C THR A 19 -45.14 11.12 4.30
N LEU A 20 -44.63 9.91 4.06
CA LEU A 20 -43.45 9.69 3.23
C LEU A 20 -43.65 10.21 1.79
N THR A 21 -44.82 9.88 1.20
CA THR A 21 -45.17 10.37 -0.14
C THR A 21 -45.30 11.89 -0.18
N GLY A 22 -45.89 12.50 0.84
CA GLY A 22 -45.97 13.96 0.98
C GLY A 22 -44.62 14.63 1.05
N ARG A 23 -43.69 14.07 1.84
CA ARG A 23 -42.32 14.58 1.99
C ARG A 23 -41.49 14.45 0.71
N VAL A 24 -41.68 13.37 -0.06
CA VAL A 24 -41.07 13.22 -1.39
C VAL A 24 -41.60 14.26 -2.36
N ARG A 25 -42.94 14.52 -2.38
CA ARG A 25 -43.55 15.57 -3.22
C ARG A 25 -43.08 16.97 -2.82
N ALA A 26 -42.89 17.20 -1.53
CA ALA A 26 -42.38 18.46 -1.00
C ALA A 26 -40.87 18.64 -1.19
N GLY A 27 -40.14 17.68 -1.78
CA GLY A 27 -38.70 17.75 -2.01
C GLY A 27 -37.87 17.69 -0.73
N THR A 28 -38.40 17.19 0.40
CA THR A 28 -37.70 17.04 1.68
C THR A 28 -37.20 15.61 1.91
N LEU A 29 -37.52 14.69 1.02
CA LEU A 29 -37.01 13.32 0.93
C LEU A 29 -36.83 12.96 -0.53
N VAL A 30 -35.81 12.15 -0.81
CA VAL A 30 -35.63 11.46 -2.09
C VAL A 30 -35.88 9.96 -1.90
N ARG A 31 -36.49 9.32 -2.86
CA ARG A 31 -36.69 7.87 -2.85
C ARG A 31 -35.50 7.20 -3.49
N LEU A 32 -34.75 6.37 -2.73
CA LEU A 32 -33.62 5.62 -3.21
C LEU A 32 -34.04 4.28 -3.85
N ALA A 33 -34.95 3.57 -3.20
CA ALA A 33 -35.52 2.32 -3.68
C ALA A 33 -36.93 2.12 -3.10
N ARG A 34 -37.57 0.99 -3.40
CA ARG A 34 -38.91 0.67 -2.82
C ARG A 34 -38.81 0.57 -1.30
N GLY A 35 -39.48 1.52 -0.60
CA GLY A 35 -39.52 1.57 0.86
C GLY A 35 -38.23 2.12 1.53
N ILE A 36 -37.32 2.68 0.75
CA ILE A 36 -36.09 3.30 1.24
C ILE A 36 -36.00 4.73 0.72
N TYR A 37 -35.82 5.67 1.61
CA TYR A 37 -35.79 7.11 1.34
C TYR A 37 -34.57 7.73 2.04
N SER A 38 -34.20 8.93 1.63
CA SER A 38 -33.13 9.71 2.27
C SER A 38 -33.48 11.17 2.43
N ARG A 39 -32.93 11.80 3.47
CA ARG A 39 -32.93 13.26 3.67
C ARG A 39 -31.80 13.96 2.90
N ASP A 40 -30.72 13.24 2.57
CA ASP A 40 -29.67 13.74 1.69
C ASP A 40 -30.20 13.76 0.25
N LEU A 41 -30.39 14.99 -0.26
CA LEU A 41 -30.89 15.23 -1.61
C LEU A 41 -29.77 15.39 -2.64
N ALA A 42 -28.50 15.48 -2.18
CA ALA A 42 -27.37 15.80 -3.02
C ALA A 42 -26.62 14.56 -3.53
N ALA A 43 -26.47 13.53 -2.70
CA ALA A 43 -25.75 12.33 -3.07
C ALA A 43 -26.59 11.39 -3.94
N SER A 44 -25.95 10.67 -4.88
CA SER A 44 -26.66 9.71 -5.74
C SER A 44 -27.24 8.53 -4.94
N PRO A 45 -28.35 7.93 -5.40
CA PRO A 45 -28.93 6.74 -4.76
C PRO A 45 -27.93 5.59 -4.59
N GLU A 46 -27.08 5.36 -5.60
CA GLU A 46 -26.08 4.30 -5.59
C GLU A 46 -25.05 4.51 -4.49
N ARG A 47 -24.59 5.75 -4.30
CA ARG A 47 -23.64 6.11 -3.26
C ARG A 47 -24.28 5.95 -1.89
N GLN A 48 -25.48 6.49 -1.69
CA GLN A 48 -26.19 6.43 -0.41
C GLN A 48 -26.48 4.99 0.03
N ILE A 49 -26.93 4.12 -0.90
CA ILE A 49 -27.17 2.70 -0.61
C ILE A 49 -25.86 2.00 -0.27
N ARG A 50 -24.79 2.26 -1.02
CA ARG A 50 -23.48 1.64 -0.80
C ARG A 50 -22.84 2.06 0.52
N ASP A 51 -22.91 3.35 0.87
CA ASP A 51 -22.29 3.86 2.09
C ASP A 51 -23.07 3.43 3.35
N ASN A 52 -24.38 3.13 3.20
CA ASN A 52 -25.27 2.71 4.29
C ASN A 52 -25.75 1.24 4.17
N TRP A 53 -25.01 0.41 3.44
CA TRP A 53 -25.43 -0.97 3.17
C TRP A 53 -25.77 -1.80 4.43
N PRO A 54 -25.10 -1.64 5.61
CA PRO A 54 -25.43 -2.43 6.79
C PRO A 54 -26.84 -2.15 7.31
N GLN A 55 -27.22 -0.87 7.38
CA GLN A 55 -28.58 -0.48 7.77
C GLN A 55 -29.64 -0.97 6.78
N VAL A 56 -29.36 -0.79 5.48
CA VAL A 56 -30.25 -1.20 4.39
C VAL A 56 -30.48 -2.72 4.44
N ALA A 57 -29.40 -3.49 4.53
CA ALA A 57 -29.45 -4.94 4.57
C ALA A 57 -30.13 -5.45 5.85
N GLY A 58 -29.81 -4.89 7.01
CA GLY A 58 -30.40 -5.27 8.29
C GLY A 58 -31.91 -4.97 8.34
N ARG A 59 -32.36 -3.86 7.73
CA ARG A 59 -33.80 -3.52 7.66
C ARG A 59 -34.56 -4.44 6.72
N LEU A 60 -33.96 -4.87 5.62
CA LEU A 60 -34.57 -5.76 4.64
C LEU A 60 -34.56 -7.23 5.07
N PHE A 61 -33.52 -7.63 5.81
CA PHE A 61 -33.24 -9.01 6.25
C PHE A 61 -32.86 -9.04 7.74
N PRO A 62 -33.80 -8.77 8.66
CA PRO A 62 -33.52 -8.75 10.09
C PRO A 62 -32.99 -10.11 10.57
N GLY A 63 -31.96 -10.11 11.37
CA GLY A 63 -31.32 -11.33 11.89
C GLY A 63 -30.48 -12.11 10.86
N ALA A 64 -30.30 -11.60 9.65
CA ALA A 64 -29.47 -12.27 8.66
C ALA A 64 -27.99 -12.26 9.04
N VAL A 65 -27.27 -13.25 8.57
CA VAL A 65 -25.82 -13.42 8.78
C VAL A 65 -25.09 -13.21 7.46
N ILE A 66 -24.07 -12.33 7.48
CA ILE A 66 -23.16 -12.12 6.37
C ILE A 66 -22.26 -13.35 6.25
N THR A 67 -22.35 -14.05 5.13
CA THR A 67 -21.77 -15.38 4.95
C THR A 67 -21.23 -15.59 3.54
N ASP A 68 -20.89 -16.81 3.22
CA ASP A 68 -20.38 -17.22 1.91
C ASP A 68 -19.20 -16.30 1.50
N ARG A 69 -19.14 -15.81 0.27
CA ARG A 69 -18.09 -14.90 -0.21
C ARG A 69 -17.99 -13.59 0.60
N SER A 70 -19.12 -13.03 1.03
CA SER A 70 -19.17 -11.84 1.88
C SER A 70 -18.65 -12.09 3.31
N GLY A 71 -18.67 -13.32 3.79
CA GLY A 71 -18.11 -13.72 5.08
C GLY A 71 -16.60 -13.51 5.19
N ARG A 72 -15.88 -13.56 4.07
CA ARG A 72 -14.45 -13.24 4.02
C ARG A 72 -14.17 -11.75 4.25
N THR A 73 -14.94 -10.88 3.58
CA THR A 73 -14.67 -9.43 3.53
C THR A 73 -15.49 -8.62 4.52
N SER A 74 -16.45 -9.25 5.21
CA SER A 74 -17.41 -8.62 6.11
C SER A 74 -18.30 -7.57 5.41
N GLY A 75 -18.53 -7.72 4.10
CA GLY A 75 -19.30 -6.75 3.33
C GLY A 75 -19.59 -7.18 1.89
N PRO A 76 -20.13 -6.27 1.07
CA PRO A 76 -20.42 -6.52 -0.34
C PRO A 76 -19.13 -6.83 -1.14
N VAL A 77 -19.24 -7.80 -2.04
CA VAL A 77 -18.18 -8.18 -2.97
C VAL A 77 -18.64 -7.90 -4.39
N ARG A 78 -17.96 -7.01 -5.10
CA ARG A 78 -18.34 -6.59 -6.47
C ARG A 78 -19.81 -6.17 -6.58
N GLY A 79 -20.29 -5.40 -5.59
CA GLY A 79 -21.67 -4.91 -5.55
C GLY A 79 -22.71 -5.94 -5.08
N VAL A 80 -22.30 -7.14 -4.65
CA VAL A 80 -23.21 -8.18 -4.14
C VAL A 80 -22.90 -8.48 -2.67
N LEU A 81 -23.94 -8.45 -1.81
CA LEU A 81 -23.89 -8.87 -0.42
C LEU A 81 -24.57 -10.24 -0.28
N TYR A 82 -23.82 -11.24 0.17
CA TYR A 82 -24.30 -12.60 0.39
C TYR A 82 -24.69 -12.81 1.85
N LEU A 83 -25.94 -13.25 2.07
CA LEU A 83 -26.51 -13.48 3.40
C LEU A 83 -27.07 -14.90 3.54
N ALA A 84 -27.03 -15.43 4.77
CA ALA A 84 -27.90 -16.51 5.22
C ALA A 84 -29.04 -15.90 6.05
N HIS A 85 -30.30 -16.34 5.83
CA HIS A 85 -31.47 -15.84 6.51
C HIS A 85 -32.47 -16.97 6.74
N GLU A 86 -33.14 -16.97 7.88
CA GLU A 86 -34.21 -17.91 8.20
C GLU A 86 -35.44 -17.61 7.34
N GLY A 87 -35.52 -18.14 6.18
CA GLY A 87 -36.65 -17.88 5.29
C GLY A 87 -36.42 -18.44 3.89
N ARG A 88 -37.20 -17.95 2.94
CA ARG A 88 -37.05 -18.35 1.54
C ARG A 88 -35.92 -17.59 0.86
N ASP A 89 -35.36 -18.20 -0.19
CA ASP A 89 -34.49 -17.48 -1.12
C ASP A 89 -35.09 -16.15 -1.53
N ARG A 90 -34.34 -15.08 -1.33
CA ARG A 90 -34.81 -13.74 -1.65
C ARG A 90 -33.64 -12.87 -2.08
N ASN A 91 -33.81 -12.22 -3.22
CA ASN A 91 -32.87 -11.20 -3.66
C ASN A 91 -33.53 -9.81 -3.54
N ALA A 92 -32.71 -8.80 -3.29
CA ALA A 92 -33.09 -7.40 -3.36
C ALA A 92 -32.10 -6.66 -4.27
N GLU A 93 -32.64 -6.19 -5.41
CA GLU A 93 -31.91 -5.35 -6.35
C GLU A 93 -32.09 -3.89 -5.95
N LEU A 94 -30.98 -3.22 -5.59
CA LEU A 94 -30.93 -1.84 -5.17
C LEU A 94 -29.95 -1.05 -6.04
N PRO A 95 -30.07 0.26 -6.14
CA PRO A 95 -29.06 1.06 -6.81
C PRO A 95 -27.66 0.79 -6.22
N GLY A 96 -26.74 0.27 -7.04
CA GLY A 96 -25.35 0.00 -6.65
C GLY A 96 -25.13 -1.17 -5.68
N LEU A 97 -26.17 -1.94 -5.31
CA LEU A 97 -26.05 -3.08 -4.39
C LEU A 97 -27.11 -4.15 -4.68
N THR A 98 -26.66 -5.37 -4.91
CA THR A 98 -27.54 -6.56 -4.89
C THR A 98 -27.38 -7.29 -3.57
N ILE A 99 -28.48 -7.55 -2.86
CA ILE A 99 -28.46 -8.42 -1.68
C ILE A 99 -29.00 -9.79 -2.11
N SER A 100 -28.20 -10.83 -1.93
CA SER A 100 -28.54 -12.22 -2.26
C SER A 100 -28.60 -13.05 -0.98
N ALA A 101 -29.83 -13.24 -0.47
CA ALA A 101 -30.07 -14.03 0.74
C ALA A 101 -30.51 -15.46 0.39
N ARG A 102 -29.85 -16.46 0.98
CA ARG A 102 -30.24 -17.87 0.90
C ARG A 102 -30.86 -18.34 2.22
N PRO A 103 -31.66 -19.43 2.19
CA PRO A 103 -32.04 -20.11 3.40
C PRO A 103 -30.85 -20.58 4.19
N GLY A 104 -30.89 -20.41 5.50
CA GLY A 104 -29.84 -20.83 6.40
C GLY A 104 -30.21 -20.48 7.85
N ILE A 105 -29.45 -21.03 8.78
CA ILE A 105 -29.62 -20.75 10.20
C ILE A 105 -29.24 -19.29 10.51
N GLY A 106 -29.96 -18.71 11.45
CA GLY A 106 -29.68 -17.38 11.99
C GLY A 106 -28.33 -17.28 12.70
N PRO A 107 -28.14 -16.23 13.50
CA PRO A 107 -26.92 -16.08 14.28
C PRO A 107 -26.71 -17.23 15.25
N ILE A 108 -25.47 -17.70 15.36
CA ILE A 108 -25.02 -18.72 16.32
C ILE A 108 -23.94 -18.14 17.22
N ASP A 109 -23.58 -18.88 18.26
CA ASP A 109 -22.51 -18.46 19.17
C ASP A 109 -21.18 -18.23 18.43
N GLY A 110 -20.54 -17.11 18.72
CA GLY A 110 -19.32 -16.66 18.05
C GLY A 110 -19.56 -15.76 16.82
N ASP A 111 -20.79 -15.62 16.30
CA ASP A 111 -21.11 -14.64 15.28
C ASP A 111 -21.16 -13.22 15.88
N ILE A 112 -20.68 -12.22 15.14
CA ILE A 112 -20.53 -10.85 15.66
C ILE A 112 -21.74 -10.02 15.27
N ALA A 113 -22.46 -9.47 16.26
CA ALA A 113 -23.57 -8.56 16.00
C ALA A 113 -23.09 -7.25 15.39
N LEU A 114 -23.74 -6.81 14.32
CA LEU A 114 -23.48 -5.58 13.60
C LEU A 114 -24.62 -4.56 13.76
N PRO A 115 -24.36 -3.26 13.55
CA PRO A 115 -25.41 -2.26 13.49
C PRO A 115 -26.50 -2.62 12.47
N GLY A 116 -27.76 -2.32 12.79
CA GLY A 116 -28.90 -2.59 11.90
C GLY A 116 -29.50 -4.00 12.02
N GLY A 117 -29.04 -4.83 12.96
CA GLY A 117 -29.60 -6.16 13.23
C GLY A 117 -29.07 -7.26 12.30
N LEU A 118 -27.95 -7.01 11.64
CA LEU A 118 -27.16 -8.02 10.93
C LEU A 118 -26.16 -8.69 11.88
N HIS A 119 -25.65 -9.83 11.44
CA HIS A 119 -24.53 -10.50 12.09
C HIS A 119 -23.44 -10.83 11.06
N GLN A 120 -22.20 -10.80 11.50
CA GLN A 120 -21.07 -11.27 10.73
C GLN A 120 -20.78 -12.71 11.16
N ALA A 121 -20.72 -13.64 10.22
CA ALA A 121 -20.30 -15.01 10.49
C ALA A 121 -18.91 -15.03 11.16
N SER A 122 -18.76 -15.86 12.18
CA SER A 122 -17.45 -16.19 12.75
C SER A 122 -16.52 -16.77 11.67
N ARG A 123 -15.21 -16.68 11.86
CA ARG A 123 -14.24 -17.20 10.88
C ARG A 123 -14.43 -18.71 10.63
N GLY A 124 -14.67 -19.48 11.68
CA GLY A 124 -14.95 -20.92 11.55
C GLY A 124 -16.23 -21.20 10.76
N ARG A 125 -17.32 -20.47 11.07
CA ARG A 125 -18.58 -20.55 10.29
C ARG A 125 -18.37 -20.21 8.83
N ALA A 126 -17.71 -19.08 8.55
CA ALA A 126 -17.48 -18.62 7.19
C ALA A 126 -16.58 -19.59 6.38
N LEU A 127 -15.59 -20.23 7.01
CA LEU A 127 -14.79 -21.27 6.40
C LEU A 127 -15.65 -22.50 6.08
N ALA A 128 -16.45 -22.99 7.02
CA ALA A 128 -17.35 -24.13 6.80
C ALA A 128 -18.33 -23.86 5.66
N GLU A 129 -18.98 -22.71 5.63
CA GLU A 129 -19.95 -22.36 4.58
C GLU A 129 -19.30 -22.18 3.20
N ASN A 130 -18.05 -21.68 3.12
CA ASN A 130 -17.28 -21.59 1.88
C ASN A 130 -16.66 -22.92 1.43
N SER A 131 -16.71 -23.98 2.24
CA SER A 131 -16.29 -25.33 1.82
C SER A 131 -17.23 -25.93 0.77
N ARG A 132 -18.45 -25.41 0.63
CA ARG A 132 -19.40 -25.86 -0.38
C ARG A 132 -19.12 -25.21 -1.73
N PRO A 133 -18.85 -25.97 -2.78
CA PRO A 133 -18.75 -25.41 -4.12
C PRO A 133 -20.12 -24.88 -4.59
N SER A 134 -20.14 -23.67 -5.09
CA SER A 134 -21.32 -23.10 -5.74
C SER A 134 -21.06 -22.81 -7.21
N ARG A 135 -22.12 -22.90 -8.03
CA ARG A 135 -22.01 -22.65 -9.47
C ARG A 135 -22.21 -21.17 -9.77
N SER A 136 -21.42 -20.64 -10.70
CA SER A 136 -21.68 -19.34 -11.32
C SER A 136 -23.00 -19.37 -12.10
N ARG A 137 -23.80 -18.32 -12.02
CA ARG A 137 -25.03 -18.14 -12.81
C ARG A 137 -24.95 -16.81 -13.55
N GLY A 138 -25.26 -16.83 -14.85
CA GLY A 138 -25.35 -15.59 -15.65
C GLY A 138 -24.06 -14.76 -15.73
N GLY A 139 -22.87 -15.39 -15.67
CA GLY A 139 -21.59 -14.67 -15.70
C GLY A 139 -21.19 -14.02 -14.36
N ALA A 140 -22.03 -14.07 -13.32
CA ALA A 140 -21.69 -13.58 -11.98
C ALA A 140 -20.71 -14.54 -11.28
N ALA A 141 -19.92 -14.00 -10.33
CA ALA A 141 -19.05 -14.83 -9.50
C ALA A 141 -19.85 -15.89 -8.72
N PRO A 142 -19.26 -17.08 -8.44
CA PRO A 142 -19.89 -18.07 -7.57
C PRO A 142 -20.23 -17.46 -6.21
N ARG A 143 -21.29 -17.96 -5.58
CA ARG A 143 -21.71 -17.48 -4.26
C ARG A 143 -20.67 -17.74 -3.18
N THR A 144 -20.07 -18.93 -3.18
CA THR A 144 -18.95 -19.29 -2.32
C THR A 144 -17.62 -19.02 -3.01
N LEU A 145 -16.54 -19.02 -2.25
CA LEU A 145 -15.19 -18.86 -2.78
C LEU A 145 -14.84 -20.06 -3.68
N THR A 146 -14.12 -19.79 -4.75
CA THR A 146 -13.46 -20.85 -5.54
C THR A 146 -12.31 -21.43 -4.74
N GLU A 147 -11.80 -22.63 -5.12
CA GLU A 147 -10.65 -23.24 -4.42
C GLU A 147 -9.45 -22.29 -4.32
N PRO A 148 -8.99 -21.60 -5.39
CA PRO A 148 -7.88 -20.67 -5.25
C PRO A 148 -8.17 -19.48 -4.33
N GLU A 149 -9.38 -18.94 -4.34
CA GLU A 149 -9.78 -17.85 -3.46
C GLU A 149 -9.86 -18.29 -2.00
N LEU A 150 -10.31 -19.54 -1.74
CA LEU A 150 -10.35 -20.10 -0.40
C LEU A 150 -8.94 -20.40 0.10
N ALA A 151 -8.07 -20.94 -0.75
CA ALA A 151 -6.66 -21.18 -0.44
C ALA A 151 -5.91 -19.88 -0.14
N ASP A 152 -6.16 -18.81 -0.94
CA ASP A 152 -5.65 -17.47 -0.68
C ASP A 152 -6.15 -16.91 0.65
N TRP A 153 -7.41 -17.16 0.99
CA TRP A 153 -7.97 -16.68 2.27
C TRP A 153 -7.40 -17.43 3.46
N VAL A 154 -7.20 -18.74 3.36
CA VAL A 154 -6.54 -19.55 4.39
C VAL A 154 -5.11 -19.07 4.63
N ASP A 155 -4.35 -18.77 3.56
CA ASP A 155 -3.01 -18.19 3.66
C ASP A 155 -3.04 -16.79 4.32
N ASP A 156 -4.00 -15.94 3.93
CA ASP A 156 -4.21 -14.63 4.57
C ASP A 156 -4.51 -14.76 6.08
N LEU A 157 -5.39 -15.69 6.49
CA LEU A 157 -5.70 -15.93 7.91
C LEU A 157 -4.47 -16.43 8.69
N CYS A 158 -3.70 -17.34 8.11
CA CYS A 158 -2.44 -17.77 8.69
C CYS A 158 -1.48 -16.60 8.92
N ARG A 159 -1.40 -15.71 7.95
CA ARG A 159 -0.53 -14.52 7.99
C ARG A 159 -1.00 -13.46 8.98
N THR A 160 -2.32 -13.17 9.03
CA THR A 160 -2.86 -12.05 9.83
C THR A 160 -3.19 -12.44 11.26
N ASP A 161 -3.73 -13.64 11.45
CA ASP A 161 -4.27 -14.07 12.72
C ASP A 161 -3.34 -15.08 13.43
N GLY A 162 -2.40 -15.68 12.68
CA GLY A 162 -1.42 -16.64 13.16
C GLY A 162 -1.91 -18.10 13.10
N GLU A 163 -0.95 -19.02 13.23
CA GLU A 163 -1.19 -20.48 13.10
C GLU A 163 -2.13 -21.02 14.17
N GLU A 164 -1.98 -20.56 15.41
CA GLU A 164 -2.81 -20.99 16.53
C GLU A 164 -4.29 -20.63 16.31
N ARG A 165 -4.57 -19.43 15.86
CA ARG A 165 -5.94 -19.01 15.55
C ARG A 165 -6.50 -19.73 14.33
N LEU A 166 -5.69 -20.02 13.33
CA LEU A 166 -6.11 -20.80 12.17
C LEU A 166 -6.53 -22.22 12.58
N LEU A 167 -5.82 -22.84 13.52
CA LEU A 167 -6.22 -24.12 14.12
C LEU A 167 -7.55 -24.03 14.87
N GLN A 168 -7.76 -22.97 15.64
CA GLN A 168 -9.04 -22.70 16.32
C GLN A 168 -10.19 -22.54 15.32
N TYR A 169 -9.99 -21.82 14.23
CA TYR A 169 -10.99 -21.67 13.16
C TYR A 169 -11.34 -23.01 12.49
N ARG A 170 -10.36 -23.88 12.26
CA ARG A 170 -10.58 -25.24 11.76
C ARG A 170 -11.47 -26.03 12.72
N THR A 171 -11.10 -26.08 13.99
CA THR A 171 -11.89 -26.80 15.01
C THR A 171 -13.31 -26.28 15.12
N GLN A 172 -13.49 -24.96 15.09
CA GLN A 172 -14.81 -24.34 15.08
C GLN A 172 -15.61 -24.70 13.81
N ALA A 173 -14.97 -24.70 12.64
CA ALA A 173 -15.62 -25.11 11.39
C ALA A 173 -16.08 -26.58 11.44
N GLU A 174 -15.26 -27.49 12.00
CA GLU A 174 -15.58 -28.90 12.19
C GLU A 174 -16.79 -29.07 13.16
N GLN A 175 -16.83 -28.31 14.25
CA GLN A 175 -17.94 -28.36 15.21
C GLN A 175 -19.24 -27.83 14.62
N LEU A 176 -19.20 -26.79 13.81
CA LEU A 176 -20.37 -26.13 13.23
C LEU A 176 -20.89 -26.84 11.96
N ALA A 177 -20.07 -27.65 11.30
CA ALA A 177 -20.40 -28.30 10.03
C ALA A 177 -21.75 -29.05 10.04
N PRO A 178 -22.10 -29.87 11.08
CA PRO A 178 -23.38 -30.56 11.13
C PRO A 178 -24.58 -29.60 11.17
N GLU A 179 -24.51 -28.55 11.99
CA GLU A 179 -25.57 -27.54 12.13
C GLU A 179 -25.76 -26.72 10.85
N LEU A 180 -24.65 -26.40 10.18
CA LEU A 180 -24.61 -25.71 8.89
C LEU A 180 -24.98 -26.65 7.72
N ALA A 181 -25.23 -27.91 7.98
CA ALA A 181 -25.44 -28.98 7.00
C ALA A 181 -24.30 -29.05 5.96
N VAL A 182 -23.04 -28.86 6.37
CA VAL A 182 -21.83 -29.07 5.57
C VAL A 182 -21.37 -30.51 5.77
N SER A 183 -21.19 -31.25 4.68
CA SER A 183 -20.72 -32.64 4.77
C SER A 183 -19.23 -32.71 5.13
N ALA A 184 -18.83 -33.83 5.74
CA ALA A 184 -17.43 -34.07 6.05
C ALA A 184 -16.51 -34.02 4.81
N SER A 185 -17.01 -34.48 3.65
CA SER A 185 -16.26 -34.44 2.38
C SER A 185 -16.08 -33.02 1.82
N GLU A 186 -17.06 -32.14 2.03
CA GLU A 186 -16.94 -30.73 1.66
C GLU A 186 -15.92 -30.02 2.56
N LEU A 187 -15.97 -30.28 3.87
CA LEU A 187 -15.07 -29.67 4.84
C LEU A 187 -13.61 -30.16 4.72
N GLU A 188 -13.40 -31.41 4.29
CA GLU A 188 -12.06 -32.01 4.14
C GLU A 188 -11.18 -31.22 3.17
N ALA A 189 -11.76 -30.66 2.10
CA ALA A 189 -11.01 -29.81 1.18
C ALA A 189 -10.44 -28.57 1.89
N THR A 190 -11.25 -27.87 2.69
CA THR A 190 -10.83 -26.70 3.48
C THR A 190 -9.83 -27.10 4.58
N SER A 191 -10.08 -28.20 5.30
CA SER A 191 -9.15 -28.73 6.30
C SER A 191 -7.79 -29.09 5.71
N SER A 192 -7.76 -29.59 4.47
CA SER A 192 -6.51 -29.85 3.74
C SER A 192 -5.76 -28.58 3.37
N LEU A 193 -6.45 -27.52 2.93
CA LEU A 193 -5.83 -26.20 2.68
C LEU A 193 -5.24 -25.61 3.98
N ILE A 194 -5.98 -25.72 5.09
CA ILE A 194 -5.48 -25.29 6.40
C ILE A 194 -4.25 -26.10 6.82
N GLY A 195 -4.29 -27.42 6.65
CA GLY A 195 -3.13 -28.27 6.91
C GLY A 195 -1.91 -27.91 6.05
N ALA A 196 -2.14 -27.50 4.81
CA ALA A 196 -1.06 -27.03 3.93
C ALA A 196 -0.48 -25.68 4.38
N ALA A 197 -1.32 -24.76 4.86
CA ALA A 197 -0.87 -23.49 5.41
C ALA A 197 -0.04 -23.66 6.70
N LEU A 198 -0.36 -24.70 7.49
CA LEU A 198 0.34 -25.07 8.73
C LEU A 198 1.52 -26.02 8.50
N GLY A 199 1.85 -26.37 7.26
CA GLY A 199 2.95 -27.30 6.95
C GLY A 199 2.70 -28.76 7.36
N THR A 200 1.47 -29.13 7.77
CA THR A 200 1.12 -30.50 8.20
C THR A 200 0.63 -31.39 7.06
N ARG A 201 0.29 -30.80 5.93
CA ARG A 201 -0.15 -31.52 4.70
C ARG A 201 0.45 -30.84 3.47
N SER A 202 0.47 -31.57 2.35
CA SER A 202 0.81 -31.02 1.03
C SER A 202 -0.40 -31.14 0.12
N VAL A 203 -0.76 -30.02 -0.55
CA VAL A 203 -1.87 -29.97 -1.50
C VAL A 203 -1.41 -29.34 -2.82
N VAL A 204 -2.00 -29.79 -3.93
CA VAL A 204 -1.86 -29.12 -5.21
C VAL A 204 -2.90 -28.00 -5.26
N THR A 205 -2.45 -26.76 -5.40
CA THR A 205 -3.33 -25.59 -5.43
C THR A 205 -2.94 -24.63 -6.54
N LYS A 206 -3.91 -23.87 -7.03
CA LYS A 206 -3.70 -22.74 -7.94
C LYS A 206 -3.40 -21.42 -7.22
N SER A 207 -3.52 -21.39 -5.89
CA SER A 207 -3.10 -20.26 -5.07
C SER A 207 -1.57 -20.16 -5.08
N LYS A 208 -1.04 -19.07 -5.61
CA LYS A 208 0.41 -18.82 -5.63
C LYS A 208 0.95 -18.61 -4.22
N SER A 209 0.19 -17.94 -3.33
CA SER A 209 0.63 -17.64 -1.97
C SER A 209 0.70 -18.91 -1.12
N LEU A 210 -0.32 -19.76 -1.15
CA LEU A 210 -0.29 -21.03 -0.42
C LEU A 210 0.79 -21.99 -0.98
N ALA A 211 0.97 -22.03 -2.31
CA ALA A 211 2.04 -22.81 -2.92
C ALA A 211 3.45 -22.33 -2.51
N ALA A 212 3.64 -21.02 -2.36
CA ALA A 212 4.90 -20.44 -1.88
C ALA A 212 5.13 -20.77 -0.40
N ARG A 213 4.09 -20.69 0.44
CA ARG A 213 4.15 -21.06 1.86
C ARG A 213 4.55 -22.54 2.03
N GLN A 214 3.98 -23.45 1.26
CA GLN A 214 4.35 -24.87 1.28
C GLN A 214 5.83 -25.12 0.91
N LYS A 215 6.44 -24.21 0.15
CA LYS A 215 7.87 -24.23 -0.20
C LYS A 215 8.76 -23.51 0.82
N GLY A 216 8.23 -23.06 1.95
CA GLY A 216 8.96 -22.30 2.95
C GLY A 216 9.29 -20.86 2.52
N GLN A 217 8.58 -20.32 1.55
CA GLN A 217 8.77 -18.95 1.03
C GLN A 217 7.45 -18.16 1.08
N PRO A 218 6.81 -18.02 2.24
CA PRO A 218 5.58 -17.26 2.36
C PRO A 218 5.83 -15.77 2.07
N TYR A 219 4.84 -15.09 1.49
CA TYR A 219 4.93 -13.67 1.18
C TYR A 219 3.63 -12.92 1.51
N ASP A 220 3.72 -11.60 1.64
CA ASP A 220 2.55 -10.73 1.84
C ASP A 220 1.87 -10.42 0.51
N ARG A 221 0.75 -11.10 0.26
CA ARG A 221 -0.03 -10.93 -0.98
C ARG A 221 -0.59 -9.51 -1.14
N THR A 222 -0.92 -8.82 -0.06
CA THR A 222 -1.41 -7.44 -0.14
C THR A 222 -0.32 -6.50 -0.65
N ARG A 223 0.93 -6.73 -0.22
CA ARG A 223 2.07 -5.94 -0.70
C ARG A 223 2.35 -6.23 -2.17
N THR A 224 2.32 -7.50 -2.58
CA THR A 224 2.55 -7.85 -3.98
C THR A 224 1.48 -7.30 -4.92
N GLN A 225 0.23 -7.13 -4.49
CA GLN A 225 -0.80 -6.44 -5.26
C GLN A 225 -0.47 -4.95 -5.50
N ARG A 226 0.11 -4.27 -4.50
CA ARG A 226 0.60 -2.89 -4.67
C ARG A 226 1.79 -2.82 -5.63
N PHE A 227 2.64 -3.85 -5.62
CA PHE A 227 3.72 -3.95 -6.59
C PHE A 227 3.18 -4.08 -8.02
N ASP A 228 2.17 -4.92 -8.25
CA ASP A 228 1.51 -5.04 -9.56
C ASP A 228 0.90 -3.70 -9.98
N LEU A 229 0.20 -3.02 -9.08
CA LEU A 229 -0.41 -1.71 -9.34
C LEU A 229 0.63 -0.65 -9.72
N LEU A 230 1.78 -0.62 -9.02
CA LEU A 230 2.85 0.32 -9.35
C LEU A 230 3.49 0.00 -10.71
N VAL A 231 3.71 -1.28 -11.05
CA VAL A 231 4.19 -1.69 -12.38
C VAL A 231 3.26 -1.17 -13.47
N ASP A 232 1.96 -1.41 -13.33
CA ASP A 232 0.96 -0.97 -14.31
C ASP A 232 0.95 0.56 -14.48
N ALA A 233 1.05 1.29 -13.36
CA ALA A 233 1.09 2.74 -13.37
C ALA A 233 2.38 3.31 -14.00
N LEU A 234 3.55 2.72 -13.71
CA LEU A 234 4.83 3.13 -14.29
C LEU A 234 4.86 2.90 -15.80
N ARG A 235 4.40 1.73 -16.27
CA ARG A 235 4.32 1.41 -17.70
C ARG A 235 3.34 2.30 -18.46
N SER A 236 2.31 2.78 -17.79
CA SER A 236 1.31 3.70 -18.36
C SER A 236 1.74 5.16 -18.29
N ALA A 237 2.76 5.49 -17.49
CA ALA A 237 3.24 6.85 -17.33
C ALA A 237 4.06 7.30 -18.56
N ALA A 238 4.08 8.63 -18.81
CA ALA A 238 4.94 9.18 -19.85
C ALA A 238 6.42 8.81 -19.59
N PRO A 239 7.22 8.52 -20.61
CA PRO A 239 8.63 8.16 -20.46
C PRO A 239 9.42 9.24 -19.70
N GLN A 240 10.36 8.81 -18.85
CA GLN A 240 11.24 9.69 -18.10
C GLN A 240 12.70 9.29 -18.33
N SER A 241 13.52 10.25 -18.77
CA SER A 241 14.95 10.01 -18.97
C SER A 241 15.76 11.28 -18.71
N ARG A 242 16.88 11.13 -18.02
CA ARG A 242 17.89 12.17 -17.79
C ARG A 242 19.28 11.53 -17.95
N PRO A 243 19.73 11.30 -19.19
CA PRO A 243 20.96 10.60 -19.46
C PRO A 243 22.18 11.37 -18.97
N VAL A 244 23.19 10.64 -18.54
CA VAL A 244 24.53 11.13 -18.17
C VAL A 244 25.46 10.89 -19.33
N GLN A 245 26.19 11.92 -19.76
CA GLN A 245 27.23 11.76 -20.77
C GLN A 245 28.44 11.04 -20.17
N GLU A 246 29.05 10.13 -20.92
CA GLU A 246 30.30 9.45 -20.53
C GLU A 246 31.43 10.47 -20.30
N GLY A 247 32.22 10.25 -19.26
CA GLY A 247 33.35 11.14 -18.93
C GLY A 247 32.92 12.50 -18.37
N SER A 248 31.66 12.66 -17.99
CA SER A 248 31.17 13.89 -17.39
C SER A 248 31.64 13.98 -15.94
N GLU A 249 32.60 14.88 -15.67
CA GLU A 249 33.02 15.25 -14.30
C GLU A 249 31.91 15.97 -13.51
N ARG A 250 30.78 16.26 -14.16
CA ARG A 250 29.65 17.03 -13.57
C ARG A 250 29.02 16.43 -12.32
N ARG A 251 29.55 15.30 -11.83
CA ARG A 251 28.99 14.54 -10.70
C ARG A 251 30.00 14.14 -9.65
N THR A 252 31.17 14.70 -9.67
CA THR A 252 32.24 14.38 -8.73
C THR A 252 31.77 14.44 -7.27
N HIS A 253 30.95 15.44 -6.93
CA HIS A 253 30.47 15.65 -5.58
C HIS A 253 29.04 15.18 -5.34
N LEU A 254 28.35 14.60 -6.34
CA LEU A 254 27.00 14.07 -6.16
C LEU A 254 26.91 13.01 -5.04
N PRO A 255 27.85 12.04 -4.90
CA PRO A 255 27.80 11.05 -3.82
C PRO A 255 27.73 11.66 -2.42
N PHE A 256 28.44 12.77 -2.19
CA PHE A 256 28.39 13.47 -0.91
C PHE A 256 26.97 14.00 -0.62
N TYR A 257 26.38 14.74 -1.57
CA TYR A 257 25.03 15.30 -1.37
C TYR A 257 23.96 14.21 -1.33
N GLU A 258 24.15 13.11 -2.03
CA GLU A 258 23.27 11.92 -1.95
C GLU A 258 23.30 11.33 -0.54
N ALA A 259 24.48 11.12 0.04
CA ALA A 259 24.62 10.63 1.41
C ALA A 259 24.07 11.64 2.43
N TYR A 260 24.38 12.92 2.26
CA TYR A 260 23.91 13.99 3.14
C TYR A 260 22.37 14.02 3.24
N PHE A 261 21.70 14.23 2.12
CA PHE A 261 20.23 14.30 2.11
C PHE A 261 19.58 12.99 2.50
N SER A 262 20.18 11.85 2.14
CA SER A 262 19.68 10.55 2.52
C SER A 262 19.67 10.34 4.04
N ASN A 263 20.70 10.79 4.74
CA ASN A 263 20.78 10.72 6.19
C ASN A 263 19.89 11.76 6.87
N TYR A 264 19.79 12.96 6.29
CA TYR A 264 18.91 14.00 6.83
C TYR A 264 17.43 13.56 6.88
N ILE A 265 16.95 12.84 5.86
CA ILE A 265 15.59 12.29 5.83
C ILE A 265 15.33 11.37 7.03
N GLU A 266 16.33 10.61 7.46
CA GLU A 266 16.25 9.69 8.60
C GLU A 266 16.47 10.37 9.97
N GLY A 267 16.66 11.69 9.98
CA GLY A 267 16.79 12.48 11.21
C GLY A 267 18.24 12.71 11.66
N THR A 268 19.22 12.44 10.81
CA THR A 268 20.63 12.78 11.07
C THR A 268 20.91 14.19 10.57
N GLU A 269 20.94 15.16 11.47
CA GLU A 269 21.09 16.59 11.18
C GLU A 269 22.54 17.05 11.43
N PHE A 270 23.38 16.99 10.41
CA PHE A 270 24.68 17.68 10.36
C PHE A 270 24.54 18.98 9.58
N THR A 271 25.36 19.99 9.93
CA THR A 271 25.62 21.08 8.98
C THR A 271 26.44 20.53 7.80
N ILE A 272 26.47 21.27 6.68
CA ILE A 272 27.25 20.84 5.51
C ILE A 272 28.74 20.72 5.86
N ASP A 273 29.26 21.66 6.65
CA ASP A 273 30.69 21.67 7.05
C ASP A 273 31.01 20.47 7.96
N GLU A 274 30.16 20.15 8.95
CA GLU A 274 30.32 18.97 9.79
C GLU A 274 30.24 17.68 8.99
N ALA A 275 29.32 17.61 8.03
CA ALA A 275 29.18 16.44 7.15
C ALA A 275 30.41 16.28 6.24
N ALA A 276 30.94 17.37 5.68
CA ALA A 276 32.14 17.37 4.86
C ALA A 276 33.37 16.95 5.68
N ALA A 277 33.54 17.51 6.88
CA ALA A 277 34.62 17.13 7.79
C ALA A 277 34.55 15.63 8.16
N ALA A 278 33.35 15.12 8.46
CA ALA A 278 33.15 13.71 8.76
C ALA A 278 33.51 12.80 7.57
N VAL A 279 33.06 13.15 6.36
CA VAL A 279 33.25 12.32 5.16
C VAL A 279 34.68 12.38 4.61
N TYR A 280 35.29 13.57 4.55
CA TYR A 280 36.58 13.77 3.89
C TYR A 280 37.77 13.73 4.85
N ASP A 281 37.60 14.18 6.10
CA ASP A 281 38.66 14.28 7.09
C ASP A 281 38.52 13.24 8.20
N GLY A 282 37.38 12.52 8.30
CA GLY A 282 37.07 11.57 9.37
C GLY A 282 36.76 12.25 10.72
N ASP A 283 36.55 13.58 10.72
CA ASP A 283 36.29 14.37 11.93
C ASP A 283 34.78 14.39 12.23
N VAL A 284 34.35 13.47 13.09
CA VAL A 284 32.97 13.34 13.53
C VAL A 284 32.74 14.11 14.82
N PRO A 285 31.73 15.00 14.91
CA PRO A 285 31.43 15.75 16.13
C PRO A 285 31.27 14.86 17.37
N TYR A 286 31.81 15.33 18.49
CA TYR A 286 31.77 14.60 19.75
C TYR A 286 30.33 14.20 20.15
N GLY A 287 30.15 12.95 20.55
CA GLY A 287 28.85 12.40 20.96
C GLY A 287 27.93 11.99 19.78
N ARG A 288 28.37 12.15 18.52
CA ARG A 288 27.60 11.81 17.32
C ARG A 288 28.25 10.70 16.48
N SER A 289 29.03 9.83 17.11
CA SER A 289 29.80 8.78 16.42
C SER A 289 28.89 7.87 15.55
N ALA A 290 27.74 7.44 16.09
CA ALA A 290 26.83 6.58 15.33
C ALA A 290 26.24 7.28 14.10
N ASP A 291 25.86 8.55 14.22
CA ASP A 291 25.34 9.38 13.11
C ASP A 291 26.43 9.62 12.05
N GLY A 292 27.68 9.88 12.50
CA GLY A 292 28.82 10.03 11.61
C GLY A 292 29.11 8.75 10.84
N HIS A 293 29.07 7.60 11.48
CA HIS A 293 29.24 6.30 10.81
C HIS A 293 28.11 6.04 9.79
N ASP A 294 26.86 6.39 10.10
CA ASP A 294 25.74 6.25 9.15
C ASP A 294 25.96 7.09 7.89
N LEU A 295 26.44 8.34 8.06
CA LEU A 295 26.77 9.24 6.95
C LEU A 295 27.93 8.71 6.11
N ILE A 296 29.05 8.35 6.76
CA ILE A 296 30.26 7.84 6.11
C ILE A 296 29.94 6.53 5.38
N GLY A 297 29.28 5.57 6.04
CA GLY A 297 28.92 4.30 5.42
C GLY A 297 27.97 4.47 4.23
N THR A 298 27.05 5.44 4.29
CA THR A 298 26.22 5.78 3.13
C THR A 298 27.06 6.35 2.00
N PHE A 299 27.97 7.30 2.31
CA PHE A 299 28.86 7.90 1.34
C PHE A 299 29.78 6.87 0.67
N GLU A 300 30.42 6.00 1.43
CA GLU A 300 31.30 4.96 0.89
C GLU A 300 30.60 4.09 -0.13
N VAL A 301 29.35 3.65 0.16
CA VAL A 301 28.56 2.83 -0.77
C VAL A 301 28.20 3.62 -2.03
N VAL A 302 27.68 4.85 -1.91
CA VAL A 302 27.22 5.61 -3.08
C VAL A 302 28.36 6.20 -3.92
N ASN A 303 29.56 6.29 -3.35
CA ASN A 303 30.78 6.77 -4.02
C ASN A 303 31.55 5.64 -4.73
N ASP A 304 31.31 4.38 -4.35
CA ASP A 304 31.92 3.21 -4.99
C ASP A 304 31.16 2.85 -6.27
N GLU A 305 31.78 3.14 -7.43
CA GLU A 305 31.17 2.84 -8.75
C GLU A 305 30.94 1.35 -8.97
N ALA A 306 31.82 0.49 -8.44
CA ALA A 306 31.68 -0.96 -8.56
C ALA A 306 30.47 -1.44 -7.74
N GLU A 307 30.32 -0.94 -6.51
CA GLU A 307 29.18 -1.25 -5.66
C GLU A 307 27.86 -0.71 -6.25
N MET A 308 27.85 0.52 -6.76
CA MET A 308 26.67 1.11 -7.41
C MET A 308 26.30 0.42 -8.72
N SER A 309 27.25 -0.27 -9.36
CA SER A 309 27.00 -1.06 -10.58
C SER A 309 26.49 -2.47 -10.29
N ARG A 310 26.45 -2.90 -9.02
CA ARG A 310 25.90 -4.21 -8.65
C ARG A 310 24.37 -4.20 -8.69
N LEU A 311 23.80 -4.80 -9.74
CA LEU A 311 22.38 -5.09 -9.84
C LEU A 311 22.14 -6.60 -9.79
N ALA A 312 21.03 -6.97 -9.17
CA ALA A 312 20.65 -8.35 -9.04
C ALA A 312 20.07 -8.91 -10.35
N THR A 313 20.50 -10.10 -10.72
CA THR A 313 19.93 -10.91 -11.81
C THR A 313 18.94 -11.95 -11.31
N SER A 314 18.89 -12.16 -9.99
CA SER A 314 18.03 -13.14 -9.32
C SER A 314 17.54 -12.64 -7.97
N ALA A 315 16.47 -13.23 -7.45
CA ALA A 315 15.95 -12.88 -6.14
C ALA A 315 16.96 -13.18 -4.99
N PRO A 316 17.66 -14.31 -4.95
CA PRO A 316 18.71 -14.54 -3.93
C PRO A 316 19.81 -13.46 -3.96
N GLU A 317 20.30 -13.09 -5.13
CA GLU A 317 21.30 -12.04 -5.30
C GLU A 317 20.79 -10.67 -4.85
N PHE A 318 19.52 -10.36 -5.13
CA PHE A 318 18.90 -9.13 -4.63
C PHE A 318 18.90 -9.07 -3.09
N LEU A 319 18.52 -10.16 -2.44
CA LEU A 319 18.53 -10.24 -0.98
C LEU A 319 19.95 -10.11 -0.41
N GLU A 320 20.95 -10.65 -1.08
CA GLU A 320 22.36 -10.53 -0.70
C GLU A 320 22.85 -9.08 -0.83
N ILE A 321 22.65 -8.42 -1.99
CA ILE A 321 23.02 -7.03 -2.23
C ILE A 321 22.33 -6.11 -1.22
N LEU A 322 21.04 -6.32 -0.99
CA LEU A 322 20.25 -5.52 -0.04
C LEU A 322 20.83 -5.63 1.38
N ARG A 323 21.19 -6.84 1.82
CA ARG A 323 21.79 -7.10 3.13
C ARG A 323 23.20 -6.53 3.25
N SER A 324 24.04 -6.69 2.22
CA SER A 324 25.40 -6.16 2.22
C SER A 324 25.42 -4.63 2.30
N ARG A 325 24.53 -3.95 1.57
CA ARG A 325 24.37 -2.50 1.64
C ARG A 325 23.87 -2.02 2.99
N ASN A 326 22.90 -2.72 3.58
CA ASN A 326 22.48 -2.40 4.94
C ASN A 326 23.61 -2.60 5.95
N ALA A 327 24.40 -3.67 5.81
CA ALA A 327 25.53 -3.93 6.69
C ALA A 327 26.59 -2.79 6.62
N ALA A 328 26.89 -2.30 5.42
CA ALA A 328 27.83 -1.20 5.22
C ALA A 328 27.30 0.12 5.83
N VAL A 329 26.06 0.48 5.51
CA VAL A 329 25.42 1.72 6.00
C VAL A 329 25.28 1.73 7.53
N MET A 330 24.96 0.58 8.13
CA MET A 330 24.63 0.46 9.56
C MET A 330 25.79 -0.03 10.42
N ILE A 331 27.01 -0.06 9.90
CA ILE A 331 28.18 -0.64 10.58
C ILE A 331 28.45 -0.02 11.96
N GLY A 332 28.12 1.25 12.15
CA GLY A 332 28.25 1.97 13.40
C GLY A 332 27.18 1.68 14.44
N ARG A 333 26.18 0.85 14.12
CA ARG A 333 25.04 0.53 15.00
C ARG A 333 24.85 -0.99 15.16
N PRO A 334 25.78 -1.68 15.84
CA PRO A 334 25.73 -3.15 15.96
C PRO A 334 24.45 -3.65 16.63
N GLU A 335 23.84 -2.86 17.51
CA GLU A 335 22.56 -3.17 18.16
C GLU A 335 21.37 -3.24 17.18
N LYS A 336 21.51 -2.68 15.99
CA LYS A 336 20.53 -2.74 14.89
C LYS A 336 20.75 -3.92 13.94
N ARG A 337 21.67 -4.81 14.30
CA ARG A 337 21.98 -6.04 13.55
C ARG A 337 22.23 -5.81 12.06
N PRO A 338 23.28 -5.04 11.70
CA PRO A 338 23.60 -4.69 10.31
C PRO A 338 23.57 -5.90 9.37
N GLY A 339 22.87 -5.77 8.24
CA GLY A 339 22.76 -6.83 7.24
C GLY A 339 21.85 -8.00 7.60
N MET A 340 21.19 -7.96 8.74
CA MET A 340 20.23 -8.98 9.15
C MET A 340 18.81 -8.49 8.97
N PHE A 341 17.94 -9.31 8.38
CA PHE A 341 16.52 -8.99 8.35
C PHE A 341 15.95 -8.93 9.77
N LYS A 342 14.95 -8.09 9.94
CA LYS A 342 14.26 -7.91 11.23
C LYS A 342 13.66 -9.21 11.76
N GLU A 343 13.62 -9.35 13.08
CA GLU A 343 12.99 -10.48 13.78
C GLU A 343 11.71 -10.06 14.51
N ALA A 344 11.47 -8.76 14.65
CA ALA A 344 10.26 -8.21 15.22
C ALA A 344 9.50 -7.36 14.19
N ALA A 345 8.17 -7.30 14.34
CA ALA A 345 7.35 -6.41 13.54
C ALA A 345 7.75 -4.95 13.81
N ASN A 346 7.83 -4.16 12.75
CA ASN A 346 8.13 -2.73 12.84
C ASN A 346 7.04 -1.88 12.19
N GLN A 347 6.96 -0.62 12.58
CA GLN A 347 5.98 0.34 12.06
C GLN A 347 6.57 1.76 11.98
N ALA A 348 6.02 2.55 11.07
CA ALA A 348 6.28 3.99 11.00
C ALA A 348 4.95 4.76 11.05
N GLY A 349 4.72 5.46 12.16
CA GLY A 349 3.42 6.07 12.45
C GLY A 349 2.29 5.03 12.44
N GLN A 350 1.37 5.14 11.49
CA GLN A 350 0.25 4.19 11.32
C GLN A 350 0.52 3.07 10.31
N THR A 351 1.69 3.03 9.67
CA THR A 351 2.02 2.01 8.69
C THR A 351 2.69 0.83 9.37
N LEU A 352 2.01 -0.31 9.42
CA LEU A 352 2.61 -1.60 9.77
C LEU A 352 3.30 -2.15 8.53
N PHE A 353 4.56 -2.55 8.68
CA PHE A 353 5.33 -3.16 7.60
C PHE A 353 5.17 -4.69 7.56
N VAL A 354 5.78 -5.32 6.57
CA VAL A 354 5.71 -6.78 6.39
C VAL A 354 6.23 -7.51 7.63
N ASN A 355 5.54 -8.57 8.05
CA ASN A 355 5.98 -9.39 9.16
C ASN A 355 7.33 -10.07 8.86
N PRO A 356 8.20 -10.29 9.87
CA PRO A 356 9.56 -10.81 9.67
C PRO A 356 9.64 -12.07 8.82
N GLU A 357 8.79 -13.06 9.09
CA GLU A 357 8.75 -14.34 8.39
C GLU A 357 8.38 -14.23 6.91
N LEU A 358 7.75 -13.13 6.51
CA LEU A 358 7.31 -12.87 5.13
C LEU A 358 8.29 -12.00 4.33
N VAL A 359 9.29 -11.40 5.00
CA VAL A 359 10.23 -10.45 4.37
C VAL A 359 10.95 -11.07 3.17
N PRO A 360 11.64 -12.24 3.27
CA PRO A 360 12.39 -12.77 2.14
C PRO A 360 11.49 -13.14 0.96
N GLY A 361 10.34 -13.75 1.24
CA GLY A 361 9.38 -14.14 0.19
C GLY A 361 8.75 -12.91 -0.49
N THR A 362 8.40 -11.87 0.27
CA THR A 362 7.79 -10.65 -0.28
C THR A 362 8.78 -9.88 -1.15
N LEU A 363 10.04 -9.74 -0.73
CA LEU A 363 11.10 -9.16 -1.55
C LEU A 363 11.32 -9.97 -2.82
N SER A 364 11.40 -11.31 -2.70
CA SER A 364 11.59 -12.19 -3.85
C SER A 364 10.45 -12.08 -4.87
N GLU A 365 9.21 -11.99 -4.40
CA GLU A 365 8.06 -11.76 -5.28
C GLU A 365 8.08 -10.34 -5.89
N GLY A 366 8.50 -9.33 -5.13
CA GLY A 366 8.66 -7.97 -5.64
C GLY A 366 9.64 -7.92 -6.80
N ILE A 367 10.84 -8.47 -6.61
CA ILE A 367 11.92 -8.33 -7.60
C ILE A 367 11.65 -9.05 -8.93
N ARG A 368 10.82 -10.09 -8.92
CA ARG A 368 10.43 -10.80 -10.17
C ARG A 368 9.75 -9.89 -11.19
N ARG A 369 9.15 -8.80 -10.74
CA ARG A 369 8.45 -7.83 -11.60
C ARG A 369 9.37 -6.81 -12.25
N LEU A 370 10.64 -6.71 -11.85
CA LEU A 370 11.60 -5.79 -12.49
C LEU A 370 11.76 -6.06 -13.98
N GLY A 371 11.64 -7.32 -14.41
CA GLY A 371 11.70 -7.69 -15.82
C GLY A 371 10.52 -7.20 -16.66
N GLU A 372 9.47 -6.65 -16.05
CA GLU A 372 8.31 -6.07 -16.71
C GLU A 372 8.48 -4.56 -17.00
N LEU A 373 9.56 -3.95 -16.48
CA LEU A 373 9.86 -2.52 -16.57
C LEU A 373 11.01 -2.26 -17.55
N ASP A 374 10.76 -1.41 -18.53
CA ASP A 374 11.67 -1.23 -19.65
C ASP A 374 12.80 -0.23 -19.37
N THR A 375 12.54 0.83 -18.59
CA THR A 375 13.50 1.90 -18.34
C THR A 375 14.17 1.81 -16.97
N ALA A 376 15.38 2.33 -16.86
CA ALA A 376 16.10 2.42 -15.59
C ALA A 376 15.35 3.27 -14.56
N TRP A 377 14.65 4.32 -15.00
CA TRP A 377 13.85 5.16 -14.11
C TRP A 377 12.66 4.41 -13.52
N GLU A 378 11.93 3.64 -14.33
CA GLU A 378 10.83 2.79 -13.85
C GLU A 378 11.34 1.77 -12.82
N ARG A 379 12.44 1.07 -13.15
CA ARG A 379 13.04 0.10 -12.22
C ARG A 379 13.51 0.76 -10.92
N ALA A 380 14.08 1.95 -11.00
CA ALA A 380 14.54 2.71 -9.84
C ALA A 380 13.38 3.08 -8.90
N VAL A 381 12.31 3.67 -9.44
CA VAL A 381 11.11 4.04 -8.65
C VAL A 381 10.47 2.79 -8.04
N TYR A 382 10.35 1.75 -8.83
CA TYR A 382 9.79 0.47 -8.37
C TYR A 382 10.61 -0.16 -7.26
N THR A 383 11.93 -0.28 -7.43
CA THR A 383 12.85 -0.87 -6.44
C THR A 383 12.82 -0.08 -5.13
N ALA A 384 12.80 1.26 -5.22
CA ALA A 384 12.64 2.11 -4.05
C ALA A 384 11.36 1.77 -3.27
N PHE A 385 10.24 1.66 -3.98
CA PHE A 385 8.97 1.33 -3.32
C PHE A 385 8.98 -0.06 -2.70
N VAL A 386 9.48 -1.08 -3.41
CA VAL A 386 9.56 -2.46 -2.88
C VAL A 386 10.32 -2.51 -1.56
N VAL A 387 11.50 -1.88 -1.48
CA VAL A 387 12.31 -1.88 -0.26
C VAL A 387 11.65 -1.07 0.86
N ALA A 388 11.11 0.12 0.54
CA ALA A 388 10.42 0.96 1.51
C ALA A 388 9.15 0.29 2.07
N GLU A 389 8.37 -0.38 1.23
CA GLU A 389 7.10 -1.03 1.60
C GLU A 389 7.31 -2.31 2.42
N VAL A 390 8.34 -3.09 2.11
CA VAL A 390 8.69 -4.29 2.91
C VAL A 390 9.34 -3.92 4.23
N HIS A 391 10.19 -2.91 4.22
CA HIS A 391 10.91 -2.39 5.39
C HIS A 391 11.67 -3.50 6.12
N PRO A 392 12.66 -4.14 5.45
CA PRO A 392 13.15 -5.45 5.83
C PRO A 392 14.08 -5.48 7.05
N PHE A 393 14.64 -4.35 7.48
CA PHE A 393 15.65 -4.27 8.54
C PHE A 393 15.09 -3.60 9.81
N ASP A 394 15.83 -3.71 10.92
CA ASP A 394 15.52 -2.99 12.15
C ASP A 394 15.71 -1.49 11.98
N ASP A 395 16.71 -1.07 11.17
CA ASP A 395 17.01 0.32 10.82
C ASP A 395 17.73 0.40 9.46
N GLY A 396 17.93 1.64 8.93
CA GLY A 396 18.62 1.88 7.67
C GLY A 396 17.80 1.61 6.40
N ASN A 397 16.53 1.26 6.53
CA ASN A 397 15.68 0.90 5.39
C ASN A 397 15.55 2.01 4.36
N GLY A 398 15.38 3.25 4.78
CA GLY A 398 15.24 4.38 3.86
C GLY A 398 16.54 4.70 3.12
N ARG A 399 17.68 4.65 3.80
CA ARG A 399 19.01 4.83 3.19
C ARG A 399 19.27 3.77 2.12
N VAL A 400 19.11 2.50 2.49
CA VAL A 400 19.28 1.38 1.55
C VAL A 400 18.27 1.44 0.39
N CYS A 401 17.03 1.82 0.65
CA CYS A 401 16.02 2.05 -0.38
C CYS A 401 16.51 3.03 -1.46
N ARG A 402 17.08 4.18 -1.05
CA ARG A 402 17.60 5.20 -1.98
C ARG A 402 18.88 4.75 -2.69
N ILE A 403 19.75 3.99 -2.02
CA ILE A 403 20.93 3.37 -2.66
C ILE A 403 20.47 2.40 -3.75
N MET A 404 19.53 1.49 -3.45
CA MET A 404 19.03 0.53 -4.43
C MET A 404 18.39 1.21 -5.64
N MET A 405 17.61 2.27 -5.40
CA MET A 405 17.05 3.13 -6.44
C MET A 405 18.14 3.73 -7.35
N ASN A 406 19.13 4.34 -6.74
CA ASN A 406 20.17 5.05 -7.47
C ASN A 406 21.15 4.12 -8.20
N SER A 407 21.26 2.86 -7.78
CA SER A 407 21.99 1.84 -8.53
C SER A 407 21.33 1.51 -9.86
N GLU A 408 20.00 1.42 -9.92
CA GLU A 408 19.27 1.23 -11.19
C GLU A 408 19.51 2.41 -12.14
N LEU A 409 19.50 3.63 -11.63
CA LEU A 409 19.78 4.83 -12.42
C LEU A 409 21.23 4.88 -12.87
N HIS A 410 22.19 4.52 -11.98
CA HIS A 410 23.61 4.50 -12.29
C HIS A 410 23.93 3.55 -13.45
N VAL A 411 23.48 2.28 -13.34
CA VAL A 411 23.68 1.28 -14.40
C VAL A 411 22.97 1.69 -15.70
N GLY A 412 21.79 2.30 -15.59
CA GLY A 412 21.04 2.84 -16.73
C GLY A 412 21.61 4.12 -17.31
N ARG A 413 22.78 4.61 -16.80
CA ARG A 413 23.39 5.89 -17.22
C ARG A 413 22.45 7.07 -17.15
N GLN A 414 21.61 7.07 -16.11
CA GLN A 414 20.69 8.16 -15.80
C GLN A 414 21.22 9.00 -14.64
N SER A 415 20.72 10.22 -14.50
CA SER A 415 20.94 11.03 -13.32
C SER A 415 20.46 10.29 -12.09
N ARG A 416 21.32 10.13 -11.08
CA ARG A 416 20.87 9.66 -9.76
C ARG A 416 19.96 10.71 -9.12
N ILE A 417 19.19 10.33 -8.11
CA ILE A 417 18.20 11.19 -7.47
C ILE A 417 18.66 11.53 -6.05
N ILE A 418 18.71 12.81 -5.72
CA ILE A 418 18.72 13.29 -4.34
C ILE A 418 17.30 13.69 -3.93
N VAL A 419 17.00 13.58 -2.64
CA VAL A 419 15.74 14.05 -2.06
C VAL A 419 16.05 15.22 -1.13
N PRO A 420 15.93 16.47 -1.58
CA PRO A 420 16.20 17.65 -0.76
C PRO A 420 15.35 17.71 0.50
N THR A 421 15.88 18.31 1.57
CA THR A 421 15.18 18.51 2.84
C THR A 421 13.81 19.13 2.64
N SER A 422 13.73 20.18 1.85
CA SER A 422 12.49 20.89 1.56
C SER A 422 11.43 20.05 0.82
N PHE A 423 11.82 18.93 0.21
CA PHE A 423 10.92 18.01 -0.50
C PHE A 423 10.69 16.67 0.23
N ARG A 424 11.24 16.52 1.44
CA ARG A 424 11.14 15.30 2.24
C ARG A 424 9.70 14.84 2.45
N ASN A 425 8.81 15.77 2.81
CA ASN A 425 7.42 15.44 3.12
C ASN A 425 6.66 14.93 1.90
N ASP A 426 6.82 15.58 0.74
CA ASP A 426 6.17 15.16 -0.52
C ASP A 426 6.63 13.77 -0.97
N TYR A 427 7.94 13.48 -0.83
CA TYR A 427 8.49 12.15 -1.09
C TYR A 427 7.89 11.08 -0.18
N LEU A 428 7.86 11.33 1.13
CA LEU A 428 7.28 10.39 2.10
C LEU A 428 5.77 10.23 1.94
N ASP A 429 5.05 11.29 1.58
CA ASP A 429 3.62 11.22 1.34
C ASP A 429 3.30 10.43 0.06
N GLY A 430 4.13 10.52 -0.97
CA GLY A 430 4.02 9.66 -2.14
C GLY A 430 4.10 8.17 -1.79
N LEU A 431 5.08 7.77 -0.96
CA LEU A 431 5.20 6.39 -0.47
C LEU A 431 3.99 5.99 0.38
N ARG A 432 3.53 6.87 1.28
CA ARG A 432 2.39 6.61 2.18
C ARG A 432 1.07 6.46 1.43
N LEU A 433 0.82 7.28 0.42
CA LEU A 433 -0.41 7.23 -0.38
C LEU A 433 -0.50 5.91 -1.14
N LEU A 434 0.58 5.46 -1.76
CA LEU A 434 0.60 4.16 -2.40
C LEU A 434 0.42 3.02 -1.38
N SER A 435 1.11 3.09 -0.24
CA SER A 435 1.03 2.08 0.82
C SER A 435 -0.35 1.96 1.47
N ARG A 436 -1.10 3.07 1.59
CA ARG A 436 -2.34 3.12 2.40
C ARG A 436 -3.60 3.27 1.58
N GLN A 437 -3.51 3.83 0.38
CA GLN A 437 -4.65 4.17 -0.47
C GLN A 437 -4.57 3.56 -1.87
N ASP A 438 -3.51 2.76 -2.13
CA ASP A 438 -3.23 2.15 -3.42
C ASP A 438 -3.13 3.20 -4.57
N ASP A 439 -2.65 4.43 -4.25
CA ASP A 439 -2.48 5.53 -5.20
C ASP A 439 -1.00 5.79 -5.52
N PRO A 440 -0.48 5.38 -6.70
CA PRO A 440 0.89 5.59 -7.12
C PRO A 440 1.16 6.99 -7.69
N SER A 441 0.14 7.79 -7.96
CA SER A 441 0.24 9.01 -8.76
C SER A 441 1.18 10.06 -8.16
N VAL A 442 1.11 10.27 -6.84
CA VAL A 442 1.95 11.24 -6.13
C VAL A 442 3.40 10.77 -6.09
N LEU A 443 3.66 9.48 -5.86
CA LEU A 443 5.01 8.91 -5.88
C LEU A 443 5.66 9.12 -7.26
N ILE A 444 4.97 8.74 -8.33
CA ILE A 444 5.48 8.87 -9.70
C ILE A 444 5.81 10.33 -10.04
N LYS A 445 4.93 11.28 -9.68
CA LYS A 445 5.16 12.72 -9.90
C LYS A 445 6.34 13.24 -9.10
N SER A 446 6.43 12.89 -7.81
CA SER A 446 7.53 13.31 -6.93
C SER A 446 8.86 12.80 -7.44
N MET A 447 8.94 11.51 -7.82
CA MET A 447 10.17 10.91 -8.32
C MET A 447 10.61 11.50 -9.67
N ARG A 448 9.67 11.80 -10.57
CA ARG A 448 9.96 12.49 -11.84
C ARG A 448 10.53 13.89 -11.60
N LEU A 449 9.94 14.62 -10.66
CA LEU A 449 10.40 15.96 -10.30
C LEU A 449 11.81 15.90 -9.72
N LEU A 450 12.08 15.01 -8.78
CA LEU A 450 13.38 14.84 -8.16
C LEU A 450 14.46 14.41 -9.17
N HIS A 451 14.11 13.54 -10.12
CA HIS A 451 15.02 13.15 -11.22
C HIS A 451 15.38 14.34 -12.11
N ASN A 452 14.41 15.17 -12.46
CA ASN A 452 14.62 16.40 -13.22
C ASN A 452 15.43 17.42 -12.41
N TYR A 453 15.11 17.58 -11.14
CA TYR A 453 15.81 18.47 -10.22
C TYR A 453 17.29 18.14 -10.11
N THR A 454 17.62 16.88 -9.79
CA THR A 454 19.00 16.45 -9.63
C THR A 454 19.80 16.58 -10.93
N ALA A 455 19.17 16.29 -12.06
CA ALA A 455 19.80 16.44 -13.37
C ALA A 455 20.13 17.91 -13.74
N ALA A 456 19.44 18.87 -13.12
CA ALA A 456 19.65 20.31 -13.36
C ALA A 456 20.77 20.91 -12.53
N ILE A 457 21.18 20.25 -11.43
CA ILE A 457 22.29 20.71 -10.57
C ILE A 457 23.63 20.26 -11.17
N ASP A 458 24.63 21.13 -11.10
CA ASP A 458 26.00 20.82 -11.48
C ASP A 458 26.82 20.43 -10.24
N PHE A 459 27.25 19.17 -10.16
CA PHE A 459 28.02 18.64 -9.04
C PHE A 459 29.53 18.50 -9.36
N THR A 460 30.04 19.24 -10.35
CA THR A 460 31.45 19.22 -10.73
C THR A 460 32.32 19.81 -9.63
N ASP A 461 31.91 20.96 -9.09
CA ASP A 461 32.56 21.63 -7.98
C ASP A 461 31.64 21.60 -6.73
N PHE A 462 32.25 21.40 -5.57
CA PHE A 462 31.52 21.28 -4.30
C PHE A 462 30.80 22.59 -3.93
N HIS A 463 31.50 23.73 -4.04
CA HIS A 463 30.95 25.01 -3.61
C HIS A 463 29.90 25.55 -4.61
N ASP A 464 30.11 25.31 -5.90
CA ASP A 464 29.12 25.66 -6.92
C ASP A 464 27.84 24.83 -6.78
N ALA A 465 27.96 23.53 -6.49
CA ALA A 465 26.82 22.68 -6.17
C ALA A 465 26.10 23.18 -4.91
N LEU A 466 26.86 23.50 -3.85
CA LEU A 466 26.31 24.03 -2.60
C LEU A 466 25.53 25.34 -2.83
N ALA A 467 26.08 26.25 -3.61
CA ALA A 467 25.41 27.51 -3.96
C ALA A 467 24.07 27.27 -4.71
N GLN A 468 24.08 26.39 -5.73
CA GLN A 468 22.87 26.02 -6.47
C GLN A 468 21.80 25.34 -5.57
N LEU A 469 22.24 24.50 -4.63
CA LEU A 469 21.34 23.85 -3.68
C LEU A 469 20.71 24.86 -2.69
N HIS A 470 21.49 25.88 -2.25
CA HIS A 470 20.94 26.98 -1.44
C HIS A 470 19.97 27.86 -2.23
N GLU A 471 20.30 28.25 -3.45
CA GLU A 471 19.42 29.04 -4.33
C GLU A 471 18.08 28.35 -4.59
N THR A 472 18.07 27.02 -4.59
CA THR A 472 16.88 26.21 -4.79
C THR A 472 16.14 25.84 -3.51
N ASN A 473 16.55 26.33 -2.36
CA ASN A 473 16.00 26.02 -1.03
C ASN A 473 16.13 24.53 -0.65
N ALA A 474 17.14 23.82 -1.15
CA ALA A 474 17.26 22.36 -0.95
C ALA A 474 17.40 21.97 0.53
N PHE A 475 18.05 22.80 1.34
CA PHE A 475 18.33 22.56 2.76
C PHE A 475 17.24 23.08 3.69
N GLU A 476 16.27 23.84 3.18
CA GLU A 476 15.25 24.48 4.00
C GLU A 476 14.28 23.47 4.60
N ASP A 477 13.88 23.71 5.85
CA ASP A 477 12.86 22.92 6.51
C ASP A 477 11.47 23.22 5.89
N PRO A 478 10.74 22.21 5.40
CA PRO A 478 9.42 22.39 4.82
C PRO A 478 8.40 22.97 5.82
N VAL A 479 8.61 22.81 7.13
CA VAL A 479 7.75 23.40 8.18
C VAL A 479 7.84 24.93 8.18
N ARG A 480 8.94 25.50 7.72
CA ARG A 480 9.13 26.96 7.60
C ARG A 480 8.51 27.56 6.33
N GLY A 481 7.80 26.77 5.54
CA GLY A 481 7.11 27.21 4.32
C GLY A 481 8.01 27.42 3.11
N ALA A 482 9.28 27.10 3.20
CA ALA A 482 10.18 27.14 2.05
C ALA A 482 9.86 25.97 1.10
N GLN A 483 9.85 26.27 -0.18
CA GLN A 483 9.52 25.31 -1.23
C GLN A 483 10.75 25.08 -2.11
N LEU A 484 10.95 23.83 -2.55
CA LEU A 484 11.99 23.49 -3.50
C LEU A 484 11.76 24.26 -4.80
N ARG A 485 12.81 24.95 -5.26
CA ARG A 485 12.82 25.61 -6.57
C ARG A 485 13.60 24.73 -7.54
N VAL A 486 13.17 24.66 -8.79
CA VAL A 486 13.94 23.98 -9.83
C VAL A 486 14.80 25.00 -10.56
N PRO A 487 16.12 24.75 -10.74
CA PRO A 487 17.01 25.67 -11.45
C PRO A 487 16.45 26.02 -12.82
N GLN A 488 16.53 27.31 -13.20
CA GLN A 488 16.14 27.80 -14.53
C GLN A 488 17.27 27.55 -15.56
N ARG A 489 17.77 26.30 -15.66
CA ARG A 489 18.60 25.92 -16.81
C ARG A 489 17.68 25.41 -17.92
N GLU A 490 18.09 25.61 -19.19
CA GLU A 490 17.44 25.05 -20.37
C GLU A 490 17.48 23.51 -20.37
N LEU A 491 16.77 22.92 -19.43
CA LEU A 491 16.30 21.56 -19.63
C LEU A 491 15.14 21.64 -20.63
N PRO A 492 14.99 20.70 -21.53
CA PRO A 492 13.78 20.63 -22.34
C PRO A 492 12.57 20.75 -21.44
N PRO A 493 11.52 21.50 -21.84
CA PRO A 493 10.36 21.75 -21.02
C PRO A 493 9.92 20.43 -20.36
N ILE A 494 9.71 20.47 -19.05
CA ILE A 494 9.22 19.31 -18.33
C ILE A 494 7.82 19.09 -18.87
N ASP A 495 7.68 18.13 -19.76
CA ASP A 495 6.37 17.69 -20.23
C ASP A 495 5.73 16.91 -19.06
N TYR A 496 4.92 17.63 -18.30
CA TYR A 496 4.08 17.04 -17.26
C TYR A 496 2.94 16.19 -17.86
N GLY A 497 2.94 16.00 -19.20
CA GLY A 497 1.90 15.31 -19.96
C GLY A 497 0.54 15.94 -19.69
N SER A 498 -0.07 16.52 -20.70
CA SER A 498 -1.45 17.04 -20.65
C SER A 498 -2.48 15.97 -20.23
N GLU A 499 -2.08 14.71 -20.15
CA GLU A 499 -2.90 13.55 -19.74
C GLU A 499 -2.91 13.29 -18.22
N LEU A 500 -2.10 14.02 -17.42
CA LEU A 500 -2.22 13.96 -15.97
C LEU A 500 -3.31 14.89 -15.41
N ASP A 501 -4.25 15.26 -16.22
CA ASP A 501 -5.58 15.70 -15.81
C ASP A 501 -6.45 14.51 -15.34
N VAL A 502 -5.76 13.48 -14.78
CA VAL A 502 -6.43 12.46 -13.97
C VAL A 502 -6.98 13.18 -12.76
N SER A 503 -8.14 13.63 -13.05
CA SER A 503 -9.15 14.12 -12.16
C SER A 503 -8.57 14.79 -10.90
N SER A 504 -8.20 16.04 -11.06
CA SER A 504 -8.28 17.03 -9.99
C SER A 504 -9.54 16.85 -9.10
N ALA A 505 -10.53 16.07 -9.54
CA ALA A 505 -11.70 15.69 -8.78
C ALA A 505 -11.40 14.62 -7.71
N GLU A 506 -10.60 13.57 -7.98
CA GLU A 506 -10.31 12.52 -6.98
C GLU A 506 -9.25 12.97 -5.97
N ALA A 507 -8.23 13.70 -6.42
CA ALA A 507 -7.28 14.33 -5.50
C ALA A 507 -7.98 15.41 -4.64
N ARG A 508 -8.92 16.15 -5.20
CA ARG A 508 -9.77 17.10 -4.45
C ARG A 508 -10.71 16.38 -3.49
N ALA A 509 -11.21 15.20 -3.82
CA ALA A 509 -12.04 14.39 -2.93
C ALA A 509 -11.26 13.85 -1.73
N SER A 510 -9.93 13.64 -1.86
CA SER A 510 -9.04 13.24 -0.76
C SER A 510 -8.54 14.43 0.09
N GLY A 511 -8.86 15.67 -0.30
CA GLY A 511 -8.37 16.89 0.35
C GLY A 511 -6.87 17.13 0.20
N TYR A 512 -6.20 16.40 -0.69
CA TYR A 512 -4.77 16.57 -0.96
C TYR A 512 -4.54 17.47 -2.18
N VAL A 513 -3.70 18.50 -2.03
CA VAL A 513 -3.22 19.34 -3.13
C VAL A 513 -1.91 18.77 -3.63
N ILE A 514 -1.91 18.32 -4.88
CA ILE A 514 -0.73 17.75 -5.54
C ILE A 514 0.33 18.87 -5.74
N PRO A 515 1.63 18.55 -5.62
CA PRO A 515 2.70 19.49 -5.93
C PRO A 515 2.54 20.09 -7.34
N TYR A 516 2.61 21.39 -7.46
CA TYR A 516 2.54 22.09 -8.74
C TYR A 516 3.53 23.25 -8.79
N ARG A 517 3.84 23.71 -9.99
CA ARG A 517 4.72 24.85 -10.20
C ARG A 517 3.91 26.11 -10.47
N ARG A 518 4.25 27.21 -9.80
CA ARG A 518 3.74 28.55 -10.11
C ARG A 518 4.42 29.12 -11.36
N ALA A 519 3.85 30.15 -11.96
CA ALA A 519 4.39 30.83 -13.13
C ALA A 519 5.78 31.47 -12.90
N ASP A 520 6.13 31.76 -11.64
CA ASP A 520 7.44 32.28 -11.21
C ASP A 520 8.52 31.18 -11.02
N GLY A 521 8.19 29.92 -11.36
CA GLY A 521 9.10 28.79 -11.20
C GLY A 521 9.09 28.14 -9.82
N THR A 522 8.40 28.70 -8.83
CA THR A 522 8.32 28.14 -7.48
C THR A 522 7.47 26.87 -7.48
N LEU A 523 8.02 25.78 -6.92
CA LEU A 523 7.28 24.55 -6.71
C LEU A 523 6.41 24.68 -5.46
N VAL A 524 5.12 24.43 -5.58
CA VAL A 524 4.21 24.32 -4.45
C VAL A 524 4.15 22.85 -4.03
N SER A 525 4.64 22.55 -2.81
CA SER A 525 4.56 21.23 -2.23
C SER A 525 3.11 20.75 -2.07
N GLY A 526 2.90 19.45 -2.20
CA GLY A 526 1.60 18.84 -1.94
C GLY A 526 1.23 19.03 -0.45
N TYR A 527 -0.02 19.37 -0.18
CA TYR A 527 -0.53 19.52 1.18
C TYR A 527 -1.98 19.04 1.29
N ARG A 528 -2.39 18.60 2.47
CA ARG A 528 -3.82 18.41 2.77
C ARG A 528 -4.42 19.75 3.17
N LYS A 529 -5.54 20.10 2.56
CA LYS A 529 -6.32 21.25 3.03
C LYS A 529 -6.80 20.93 4.46
N PRO A 530 -6.60 21.84 5.43
CA PRO A 530 -7.26 21.70 6.71
C PRO A 530 -8.78 21.71 6.49
N HIS A 531 -9.47 20.80 7.16
CA HIS A 531 -10.94 20.71 7.15
C HIS A 531 -11.54 21.90 7.87
#